data_130007ffa213dfc077505c333e626431
#
_entry.id   130007ffa213dfc077505c333e626431
#
_cell.length_a   1.000
_cell.length_b   1.000
_cell.length_c   1.000
_cell.angle_alpha   90.00
_cell.angle_beta   90.00
_cell.angle_gamma   90.00
#
_symmetry.space_group_name_H-M   'P 1'
#
loop_
_entity.id
_entity.type
_entity.pdbx_description
1 polymer ?
#
loop_
_entity_poly.entity_id
_entity_poly.type
_entity_poly.pdbx_seq_one_letter_code
_entity_poly.pdbx_strand_id
1 'polypeptide(L)'
;MWDRSDVDFIHSSDVPWLAVPDGEFGAASGGRKRLLSRDPGDGAETSVVRLVDRHRGVLAAEADVFVLSGAGTLDGNPVEVNDYVHLPAGSEVDLVAGVRGLVLYCGFWGPPVFGAGAGGERAKVTRTELLKWKPAEWSGDVKLDPGAMAKPLREDDRAFIYLAGMMPGWRSEAEESHPVYEESFKIHGDVLMGARGVMREGAYFFRSPDVFHGPLYSRGGTMSFIRSDKATTTEYRDPPAGGAWDELARRAYGD
;
A
#
# COMPACT_ATOMS: atom_id res chain seq x y z
N MET A 1 11.59 -5.56 -13.98
CA MET A 1 11.99 -4.32 -13.27
C MET A 1 10.85 -3.34 -13.46
N TRP A 2 10.48 -2.62 -12.46
CA TRP A 2 9.30 -1.75 -12.58
C TRP A 2 9.65 -0.48 -13.34
N ASP A 3 8.99 -0.26 -14.47
CA ASP A 3 9.15 0.91 -15.36
C ASP A 3 8.00 1.92 -15.14
N ARG A 4 7.56 2.05 -13.90
CA ARG A 4 6.53 3.01 -13.51
C ARG A 4 7.13 4.39 -13.32
N SER A 5 6.40 5.40 -13.72
CA SER A 5 6.74 6.78 -13.35
C SER A 5 6.54 6.99 -11.85
N ASP A 6 7.44 7.74 -11.24
CA ASP A 6 7.29 8.17 -9.86
C ASP A 6 5.98 8.95 -9.67
N VAL A 7 5.33 8.68 -8.54
CA VAL A 7 4.14 9.40 -8.08
C VAL A 7 4.48 10.00 -6.73
N ASP A 8 4.63 11.30 -6.64
CA ASP A 8 4.96 11.99 -5.39
C ASP A 8 3.96 11.67 -4.29
N PHE A 9 2.71 11.98 -4.50
CA PHE A 9 1.52 11.32 -3.96
C PHE A 9 0.26 11.86 -4.62
N ILE A 10 -0.77 11.02 -4.65
CA ILE A 10 -2.13 11.36 -5.05
C ILE A 10 -3.09 10.85 -3.98
N HIS A 11 -4.26 11.50 -3.85
CA HIS A 11 -5.32 10.96 -3.01
C HIS A 11 -6.24 10.09 -3.86
N SER A 12 -6.46 8.85 -3.44
CA SER A 12 -7.33 7.92 -4.18
C SER A 12 -8.77 8.46 -4.32
N SER A 13 -9.22 9.35 -3.40
CA SER A 13 -10.51 10.05 -3.51
C SER A 13 -10.63 10.91 -4.76
N ASP A 14 -9.52 11.47 -5.24
CA ASP A 14 -9.47 12.37 -6.39
C ASP A 14 -9.40 11.60 -7.73
N VAL A 15 -9.15 10.29 -7.65
CA VAL A 15 -9.12 9.40 -8.81
C VAL A 15 -10.54 8.89 -9.10
N PRO A 16 -11.05 9.02 -10.34
CA PRO A 16 -12.41 8.60 -10.67
C PRO A 16 -12.57 7.08 -10.59
N TRP A 17 -13.77 6.65 -10.18
CA TRP A 17 -14.16 5.25 -10.27
C TRP A 17 -14.49 4.87 -11.71
N LEU A 18 -13.73 3.96 -12.28
CA LEU A 18 -13.94 3.38 -13.61
C LEU A 18 -14.50 1.98 -13.49
N ALA A 19 -15.23 1.52 -14.50
CA ALA A 19 -15.60 0.11 -14.61
C ALA A 19 -14.31 -0.72 -14.73
N VAL A 20 -14.28 -1.90 -14.11
CA VAL A 20 -13.16 -2.84 -14.30
C VAL A 20 -13.30 -3.47 -15.68
N PRO A 21 -12.24 -3.44 -16.52
CA PRO A 21 -12.25 -4.09 -17.83
C PRO A 21 -12.52 -5.60 -17.73
N ASP A 22 -13.17 -6.15 -18.75
CA ASP A 22 -13.41 -7.60 -18.83
C ASP A 22 -12.09 -8.37 -18.76
N GLY A 23 -12.11 -9.48 -18.00
CA GLY A 23 -10.93 -10.29 -17.77
C GLY A 23 -9.95 -9.76 -16.71
N GLU A 24 -10.21 -8.60 -16.12
CA GLU A 24 -9.45 -8.10 -14.98
C GLU A 24 -10.11 -8.43 -13.63
N PHE A 25 -9.32 -8.34 -12.55
CA PHE A 25 -9.79 -8.55 -11.19
C PHE A 25 -10.92 -7.60 -10.81
N GLY A 26 -12.06 -8.18 -10.46
CA GLY A 26 -13.26 -7.44 -10.08
C GLY A 26 -14.30 -7.29 -11.20
N ALA A 27 -13.96 -7.53 -12.46
CA ALA A 27 -14.91 -7.40 -13.59
C ALA A 27 -16.16 -8.26 -13.40
N ALA A 28 -15.99 -9.53 -13.08
CA ALA A 28 -17.12 -10.49 -12.91
C ALA A 28 -18.06 -10.11 -11.77
N SER A 29 -17.64 -9.28 -10.83
CA SER A 29 -18.49 -8.78 -9.73
C SER A 29 -19.20 -7.46 -10.05
N GLY A 30 -19.11 -6.95 -11.29
CA GLY A 30 -19.57 -5.59 -11.62
C GLY A 30 -18.76 -4.51 -10.89
N GLY A 31 -17.51 -4.82 -10.57
CA GLY A 31 -16.64 -3.98 -9.78
C GLY A 31 -16.24 -2.66 -10.45
N ARG A 32 -15.73 -1.79 -9.64
CA ARG A 32 -15.13 -0.53 -10.09
C ARG A 32 -13.72 -0.40 -9.52
N LYS A 33 -12.84 0.29 -10.24
CA LYS A 33 -11.48 0.56 -9.77
C LYS A 33 -11.11 2.03 -9.90
N ARG A 34 -10.19 2.45 -9.03
CA ARG A 34 -9.41 3.68 -9.12
C ARG A 34 -7.98 3.25 -9.41
N LEU A 35 -7.50 3.55 -10.60
CA LEU A 35 -6.13 3.24 -10.98
C LEU A 35 -5.18 4.25 -10.34
N LEU A 36 -4.26 3.78 -9.50
CA LEU A 36 -3.29 4.63 -8.80
C LEU A 36 -1.96 4.70 -9.55
N SER A 37 -1.48 3.55 -10.07
CA SER A 37 -0.25 3.45 -10.85
C SER A 37 -0.29 2.23 -11.74
N ARG A 38 0.34 2.29 -12.92
CA ARG A 38 0.50 1.15 -13.83
C ARG A 38 1.86 1.20 -14.50
N ASP A 39 2.51 0.06 -14.58
CA ASP A 39 3.73 -0.13 -15.33
C ASP A 39 3.39 -0.34 -16.82
N PRO A 40 3.93 0.50 -17.72
CA PRO A 40 3.66 0.36 -19.15
C PRO A 40 4.35 -0.84 -19.79
N GLY A 41 5.42 -1.37 -19.16
CA GLY A 41 6.23 -2.47 -19.71
C GLY A 41 5.64 -3.84 -19.42
N ASP A 42 5.36 -4.14 -18.15
CA ASP A 42 4.89 -5.45 -17.69
C ASP A 42 3.42 -5.48 -17.26
N GLY A 43 2.75 -4.32 -17.22
CA GLY A 43 1.35 -4.19 -16.85
C GLY A 43 1.07 -4.33 -15.35
N ALA A 44 2.10 -4.36 -14.51
CA ALA A 44 1.92 -4.34 -13.06
C ALA A 44 1.12 -3.11 -12.63
N GLU A 45 0.14 -3.31 -11.76
CA GLU A 45 -0.85 -2.29 -11.43
C GLU A 45 -1.07 -2.16 -9.94
N THR A 46 -1.25 -0.93 -9.49
CA THR A 46 -1.79 -0.64 -8.16
C THR A 46 -3.09 0.13 -8.28
N SER A 47 -4.12 -0.38 -7.63
CA SER A 47 -5.46 0.18 -7.71
C SER A 47 -6.25 -0.01 -6.41
N VAL A 48 -7.26 0.85 -6.19
CA VAL A 48 -8.32 0.57 -5.22
C VAL A 48 -9.49 -0.04 -5.98
N VAL A 49 -9.92 -1.23 -5.58
CA VAL A 49 -10.99 -1.99 -6.25
C VAL A 49 -12.19 -2.11 -5.32
N ARG A 50 -13.38 -1.79 -5.82
CA ARG A 50 -14.65 -2.04 -5.14
C ARG A 50 -15.35 -3.22 -5.79
N LEU A 51 -15.63 -4.25 -5.01
CA LEU A 51 -16.43 -5.42 -5.42
C LEU A 51 -17.82 -5.31 -4.80
N VAL A 52 -18.83 -5.71 -5.56
CA VAL A 52 -20.25 -5.62 -5.12
C VAL A 52 -20.94 -6.99 -5.06
N ASP A 53 -20.35 -8.00 -5.69
CA ASP A 53 -20.87 -9.36 -5.78
C ASP A 53 -19.70 -10.35 -5.78
N ARG A 54 -19.89 -11.52 -6.34
CA ARG A 54 -18.89 -12.59 -6.42
C ARG A 54 -17.94 -12.37 -7.58
N HIS A 55 -16.65 -12.54 -7.31
CA HIS A 55 -15.61 -12.62 -8.32
C HIS A 55 -14.91 -13.98 -8.21
N ARG A 56 -14.84 -14.71 -9.34
CA ARG A 56 -14.21 -16.02 -9.40
C ARG A 56 -13.32 -16.14 -10.63
N GLY A 57 -12.14 -16.75 -10.46
CA GLY A 57 -11.21 -17.02 -11.54
C GLY A 57 -9.81 -17.37 -11.04
N VAL A 58 -8.88 -17.55 -11.96
CA VAL A 58 -7.48 -17.82 -11.69
C VAL A 58 -6.66 -16.56 -11.99
N LEU A 59 -5.91 -16.10 -11.00
CA LEU A 59 -5.07 -14.91 -11.11
C LEU A 59 -3.80 -15.22 -11.92
N ALA A 60 -3.56 -14.45 -12.98
CA ALA A 60 -2.38 -14.65 -13.83
C ALA A 60 -1.09 -14.16 -13.16
N ALA A 61 -1.12 -13.03 -12.48
CA ALA A 61 0.03 -12.45 -11.80
C ALA A 61 -0.20 -12.41 -10.29
N GLU A 62 0.87 -12.52 -9.53
CA GLU A 62 0.84 -12.39 -8.07
C GLU A 62 0.27 -11.04 -7.62
N ALA A 63 -0.43 -11.02 -6.49
CA ALA A 63 -0.95 -9.79 -5.90
C ALA A 63 -0.88 -9.77 -4.38
N ASP A 64 -0.69 -8.55 -3.85
CA ASP A 64 -0.85 -8.21 -2.44
C ASP A 64 -2.10 -7.35 -2.29
N VAL A 65 -3.04 -7.81 -1.47
CA VAL A 65 -4.34 -7.18 -1.28
C VAL A 65 -4.53 -6.81 0.18
N PHE A 66 -5.07 -5.62 0.44
CA PHE A 66 -5.42 -5.18 1.77
C PHE A 66 -6.89 -4.75 1.81
N VAL A 67 -7.65 -5.25 2.80
CA VAL A 67 -9.06 -4.93 2.94
C VAL A 67 -9.23 -3.58 3.61
N LEU A 68 -9.66 -2.57 2.84
CA LEU A 68 -9.85 -1.21 3.30
C LEU A 68 -11.22 -1.00 3.96
N SER A 69 -12.26 -1.66 3.44
CA SER A 69 -13.63 -1.48 3.95
C SER A 69 -14.54 -2.63 3.52
N GLY A 70 -15.55 -2.90 4.32
CA GLY A 70 -16.49 -3.98 4.09
C GLY A 70 -16.03 -5.32 4.66
N ALA A 71 -16.73 -6.37 4.28
CA ALA A 71 -16.43 -7.75 4.65
C ALA A 71 -16.92 -8.71 3.57
N GLY A 72 -16.40 -9.92 3.54
CA GLY A 72 -16.78 -10.95 2.59
C GLY A 72 -16.21 -12.30 2.93
N THR A 73 -16.11 -13.18 1.93
CA THR A 73 -15.39 -14.45 2.07
C THR A 73 -14.46 -14.65 0.88
N LEU A 74 -13.30 -15.22 1.16
CA LEU A 74 -12.34 -15.70 0.16
C LEU A 74 -12.23 -17.22 0.31
N ASP A 75 -12.57 -17.96 -0.73
CA ASP A 75 -12.59 -19.43 -0.72
C ASP A 75 -13.40 -20.00 0.47
N GLY A 76 -14.52 -19.33 0.80
CA GLY A 76 -15.39 -19.66 1.93
C GLY A 76 -14.89 -19.18 3.30
N ASN A 77 -13.69 -18.65 3.41
CA ASN A 77 -13.14 -18.11 4.66
C ASN A 77 -13.44 -16.61 4.81
N PRO A 78 -13.85 -16.14 6.00
CA PRO A 78 -14.12 -14.72 6.20
C PRO A 78 -12.90 -13.84 5.94
N VAL A 79 -13.14 -12.69 5.28
CA VAL A 79 -12.18 -11.58 5.14
C VAL A 79 -12.84 -10.28 5.60
N GLU A 80 -12.10 -9.49 6.36
CA GLU A 80 -12.60 -8.30 7.06
C GLU A 80 -11.61 -7.14 6.93
N VAL A 81 -12.05 -5.95 7.33
CA VAL A 81 -11.20 -4.75 7.35
C VAL A 81 -9.87 -5.03 8.08
N ASN A 82 -8.80 -4.52 7.51
CA ASN A 82 -7.41 -4.72 7.96
C ASN A 82 -6.83 -6.12 7.70
N ASP A 83 -7.54 -7.02 7.04
CA ASP A 83 -6.90 -8.26 6.59
C ASP A 83 -5.96 -7.99 5.41
N TYR A 84 -4.81 -8.64 5.47
CA TYR A 84 -3.89 -8.74 4.35
C TYR A 84 -4.07 -10.10 3.65
N VAL A 85 -4.13 -10.08 2.33
CA VAL A 85 -4.24 -11.29 1.51
C VAL A 85 -3.10 -11.32 0.49
N HIS A 86 -2.29 -12.36 0.55
CA HIS A 86 -1.33 -12.68 -0.49
C HIS A 86 -1.97 -13.68 -1.46
N LEU A 87 -1.98 -13.32 -2.74
CA LEU A 87 -2.47 -14.13 -3.86
C LEU A 87 -1.27 -14.49 -4.75
N PRO A 88 -0.67 -15.69 -4.62
CA PRO A 88 0.33 -16.16 -5.56
C PRO A 88 -0.21 -16.20 -7.00
N ALA A 89 0.67 -16.07 -8.00
CA ALA A 89 0.29 -16.32 -9.38
C ALA A 89 -0.25 -17.75 -9.55
N GLY A 90 -1.33 -17.91 -10.31
CA GLY A 90 -2.04 -19.19 -10.44
C GLY A 90 -3.00 -19.51 -9.29
N SER A 91 -3.24 -18.58 -8.36
CA SER A 91 -4.27 -18.75 -7.34
C SER A 91 -5.66 -18.84 -7.95
N GLU A 92 -6.40 -19.90 -7.61
CA GLU A 92 -7.84 -19.92 -7.81
C GLU A 92 -8.50 -19.07 -6.71
N VAL A 93 -9.26 -18.07 -7.09
CA VAL A 93 -9.90 -17.11 -6.19
C VAL A 93 -11.41 -17.22 -6.33
N ASP A 94 -12.09 -17.38 -5.20
CA ASP A 94 -13.53 -17.27 -5.07
C ASP A 94 -13.84 -16.23 -3.99
N LEU A 95 -13.92 -14.96 -4.39
CA LEU A 95 -14.13 -13.84 -3.50
C LEU A 95 -15.59 -13.39 -3.58
N VAL A 96 -16.29 -13.44 -2.47
CA VAL A 96 -17.70 -13.03 -2.36
C VAL A 96 -17.78 -11.81 -1.45
N ALA A 97 -18.21 -10.69 -2.01
CA ALA A 97 -18.45 -9.48 -1.24
C ALA A 97 -19.71 -9.60 -0.39
N GLY A 98 -19.65 -9.12 0.84
CA GLY A 98 -20.83 -9.03 1.71
C GLY A 98 -21.80 -7.93 1.23
N VAL A 99 -22.91 -7.78 1.93
CA VAL A 99 -24.02 -6.89 1.53
C VAL A 99 -23.64 -5.41 1.34
N ARG A 100 -22.54 -4.96 1.96
CA ARG A 100 -22.01 -3.61 1.80
C ARG A 100 -20.90 -3.51 0.76
N GLY A 101 -20.57 -4.62 0.11
CA GLY A 101 -19.42 -4.73 -0.80
C GLY A 101 -18.09 -4.87 -0.06
N LEU A 102 -17.01 -4.96 -0.83
CA LEU A 102 -15.63 -4.92 -0.37
C LEU A 102 -14.90 -3.79 -1.08
N VAL A 103 -14.07 -3.05 -0.37
CA VAL A 103 -13.11 -2.10 -0.94
C VAL A 103 -11.71 -2.58 -0.59
N LEU A 104 -10.91 -2.78 -1.59
CA LEU A 104 -9.60 -3.40 -1.51
C LEU A 104 -8.54 -2.47 -2.09
N TYR A 105 -7.42 -2.31 -1.40
CA TYR A 105 -6.16 -1.94 -2.05
C TYR A 105 -5.60 -3.20 -2.71
N CYS A 106 -5.23 -3.11 -3.97
CA CYS A 106 -4.68 -4.21 -4.75
C CYS A 106 -3.38 -3.78 -5.42
N GLY A 107 -2.28 -4.44 -5.08
CA GLY A 107 -1.00 -4.27 -5.73
C GLY A 107 -0.64 -5.52 -6.50
N PHE A 108 -0.74 -5.48 -7.83
CA PHE A 108 -0.41 -6.58 -8.73
C PHE A 108 1.04 -6.50 -9.20
N TRP A 109 1.75 -7.62 -9.18
CA TRP A 109 3.12 -7.75 -9.66
C TRP A 109 3.23 -7.99 -11.17
N GLY A 110 2.12 -7.90 -11.86
CA GLY A 110 1.92 -7.98 -13.31
C GLY A 110 0.52 -7.48 -13.63
N PRO A 111 -0.01 -7.75 -14.83
CA PRO A 111 -1.36 -7.30 -15.19
C PRO A 111 -2.41 -8.00 -14.30
N PRO A 112 -3.48 -7.27 -13.89
CA PRO A 112 -4.53 -7.79 -13.02
C PRO A 112 -5.48 -8.76 -13.72
N VAL A 113 -4.96 -9.63 -14.57
CA VAL A 113 -5.72 -10.53 -15.44
C VAL A 113 -6.20 -11.75 -14.65
N PHE A 114 -7.48 -12.07 -14.84
CA PHE A 114 -8.15 -13.26 -14.34
C PHE A 114 -8.67 -14.09 -15.49
N GLY A 115 -8.36 -15.38 -15.46
CA GLY A 115 -8.77 -16.34 -16.48
C GLY A 115 -9.65 -17.46 -15.95
N ALA A 116 -10.24 -18.22 -16.88
CA ALA A 116 -10.83 -19.52 -16.58
C ALA A 116 -9.71 -20.57 -16.50
N GLY A 117 -9.84 -21.54 -15.58
CA GLY A 117 -8.88 -22.64 -15.44
C GLY A 117 -8.92 -23.23 -14.05
N ALA A 118 -8.09 -24.24 -13.80
CA ALA A 118 -7.83 -24.77 -12.48
C ALA A 118 -6.57 -24.10 -11.95
N GLY A 119 -6.68 -23.45 -10.80
CA GLY A 119 -5.53 -22.91 -10.07
C GLY A 119 -4.89 -24.01 -9.21
N GLY A 120 -3.58 -23.89 -8.97
CA GLY A 120 -2.83 -24.81 -8.10
C GLY A 120 -2.43 -24.18 -6.78
N GLU A 121 -2.35 -22.87 -6.75
CA GLU A 121 -1.92 -22.09 -5.58
C GLU A 121 -3.14 -21.60 -4.75
N ARG A 122 -2.90 -21.34 -3.50
CA ARG A 122 -3.94 -20.87 -2.57
C ARG A 122 -3.61 -19.50 -2.01
N ALA A 123 -4.64 -18.68 -1.88
CA ALA A 123 -4.59 -17.43 -1.16
C ALA A 123 -4.18 -17.64 0.30
N LYS A 124 -3.37 -16.73 0.84
CA LYS A 124 -3.01 -16.68 2.26
C LYS A 124 -3.59 -15.42 2.88
N VAL A 125 -4.51 -15.61 3.82
CA VAL A 125 -5.10 -14.51 4.61
C VAL A 125 -4.32 -14.36 5.91
N THR A 126 -3.93 -13.12 6.21
CA THR A 126 -3.27 -12.74 7.46
C THR A 126 -4.14 -11.72 8.20
N ARG A 127 -4.58 -12.07 9.41
CA ARG A 127 -5.27 -11.17 10.34
C ARG A 127 -4.27 -10.20 10.94
N THR A 128 -4.13 -9.01 10.37
CA THR A 128 -3.06 -8.10 10.79
C THR A 128 -3.24 -7.61 12.21
N GLU A 129 -4.46 -7.59 12.73
CA GLU A 129 -4.77 -7.21 14.11
C GLU A 129 -4.17 -8.15 15.16
N LEU A 130 -3.97 -9.42 14.80
CA LEU A 130 -3.34 -10.43 15.66
C LEU A 130 -1.81 -10.33 15.67
N LEU A 131 -1.21 -9.57 14.75
CA LEU A 131 0.23 -9.37 14.71
C LEU A 131 0.65 -8.27 15.67
N LYS A 132 1.81 -8.48 16.30
CA LYS A 132 2.41 -7.46 17.18
C LYS A 132 3.14 -6.41 16.35
N TRP A 133 3.01 -5.16 16.74
CA TRP A 133 3.89 -4.10 16.31
C TRP A 133 5.30 -4.33 16.84
N LYS A 134 6.29 -4.07 16.02
CA LYS A 134 7.71 -4.06 16.40
C LYS A 134 8.23 -2.64 16.22
N PRO A 135 9.22 -2.19 17.00
CA PRO A 135 9.95 -0.96 16.67
C PRO A 135 10.43 -1.03 15.22
N ALA A 136 10.34 0.07 14.51
CA ALA A 136 10.95 0.16 13.19
C ALA A 136 12.46 0.23 13.39
N GLU A 137 13.15 -0.87 13.12
CA GLU A 137 14.59 -0.95 13.06
C GLU A 137 15.01 -0.64 11.62
N TRP A 138 15.20 0.62 11.32
CA TRP A 138 15.75 1.02 10.04
C TRP A 138 17.26 0.82 10.10
N SER A 139 17.83 0.24 9.05
CA SER A 139 19.26 -0.07 8.98
C SER A 139 20.13 1.19 9.03
N GLY A 140 21.24 1.10 9.72
CA GLY A 140 22.25 2.15 9.86
C GLY A 140 22.41 2.66 11.29
N ASP A 141 23.33 3.61 11.47
CA ASP A 141 23.66 4.20 12.77
C ASP A 141 22.61 5.22 13.27
N VAL A 142 21.61 5.53 12.46
CA VAL A 142 20.54 6.47 12.80
C VAL A 142 19.50 5.75 13.64
N LYS A 143 19.41 6.15 14.90
CA LYS A 143 18.31 5.72 15.76
C LYS A 143 17.10 6.58 15.45
N LEU A 144 16.03 5.93 14.98
CA LEU A 144 14.74 6.60 14.91
C LEU A 144 14.24 6.90 16.33
N ASP A 145 13.60 8.06 16.47
CA ASP A 145 12.88 8.38 17.69
C ASP A 145 11.83 7.31 17.98
N PRO A 146 11.63 6.93 19.26
CA PRO A 146 10.59 5.98 19.63
C PRO A 146 9.23 6.39 19.09
N GLY A 147 8.48 5.42 18.55
CA GLY A 147 7.13 5.67 18.03
C GLY A 147 6.94 5.41 16.55
N ALA A 148 8.02 5.17 15.79
CA ALA A 148 7.95 4.52 14.49
C ALA A 148 7.92 3.00 14.69
N MET A 149 6.96 2.31 14.05
CA MET A 149 6.72 0.88 14.26
C MET A 149 6.38 0.21 12.94
N ALA A 150 6.64 -1.09 12.85
CA ALA A 150 6.30 -1.93 11.71
C ALA A 150 5.60 -3.23 12.12
N LYS A 151 4.74 -3.74 11.25
CA LYS A 151 4.22 -5.11 11.27
C LYS A 151 4.57 -5.77 9.95
N PRO A 152 5.62 -6.61 9.88
CA PRO A 152 5.89 -7.41 8.68
C PRO A 152 4.72 -8.34 8.37
N LEU A 153 4.28 -8.36 7.11
CA LEU A 153 3.19 -9.18 6.60
C LEU A 153 3.72 -10.28 5.69
N ARG A 154 4.70 -9.93 4.86
CA ARG A 154 5.40 -10.82 3.95
C ARG A 154 6.83 -10.36 3.73
N GLU A 155 7.77 -11.28 3.76
CA GLU A 155 9.17 -11.05 3.42
C GLU A 155 9.70 -12.28 2.71
N ASP A 156 10.14 -12.09 1.47
CA ASP A 156 10.79 -13.12 0.65
C ASP A 156 11.81 -12.46 -0.29
N ASP A 157 12.37 -13.21 -1.23
CA ASP A 157 13.37 -12.73 -2.20
C ASP A 157 12.83 -11.75 -3.25
N ARG A 158 11.52 -11.55 -3.30
CA ARG A 158 10.82 -10.73 -4.30
C ARG A 158 10.03 -9.57 -3.72
N ALA A 159 9.77 -9.59 -2.42
CA ALA A 159 8.91 -8.60 -1.81
C ALA A 159 9.17 -8.44 -0.30
N PHE A 160 9.01 -7.21 0.16
CA PHE A 160 8.86 -6.88 1.58
C PHE A 160 7.59 -6.05 1.76
N ILE A 161 6.58 -6.64 2.40
CA ILE A 161 5.26 -6.04 2.62
C ILE A 161 5.05 -5.89 4.12
N TYR A 162 4.65 -4.69 4.54
CA TYR A 162 4.46 -4.41 5.97
C TYR A 162 3.46 -3.27 6.20
N LEU A 163 2.95 -3.18 7.42
CA LEU A 163 2.30 -1.98 7.91
C LEU A 163 3.34 -1.11 8.61
N ALA A 164 3.43 0.14 8.22
CA ALA A 164 4.18 1.17 8.91
C ALA A 164 3.24 1.99 9.78
N GLY A 165 3.62 2.22 11.04
CA GLY A 165 2.86 3.04 11.98
C GLY A 165 3.74 4.10 12.62
N MET A 166 3.16 5.27 12.86
CA MET A 166 3.81 6.36 13.59
C MET A 166 2.87 6.83 14.69
N MET A 167 3.39 7.05 15.88
CA MET A 167 2.63 7.61 17.00
C MET A 167 2.28 9.08 16.75
N PRO A 168 1.23 9.61 17.41
CA PRO A 168 0.95 11.05 17.40
C PRO A 168 2.16 11.86 17.84
N GLY A 169 2.49 12.91 17.07
CA GLY A 169 3.62 13.78 17.33
C GLY A 169 4.99 13.25 16.88
N TRP A 170 5.05 12.03 16.34
CA TRP A 170 6.30 11.47 15.84
C TRP A 170 6.81 12.23 14.61
N ARG A 171 8.12 12.44 14.56
CA ARG A 171 8.79 13.10 13.43
C ARG A 171 10.17 12.51 13.18
N SER A 172 10.64 12.58 11.93
CA SER A 172 12.03 12.39 11.57
C SER A 172 12.71 13.75 11.35
N GLU A 173 14.00 13.85 11.65
CA GLU A 173 14.77 15.08 11.44
C GLU A 173 15.45 15.11 10.04
N ALA A 174 15.51 13.97 9.36
CA ALA A 174 16.21 13.80 8.09
C ALA A 174 15.25 13.42 6.94
N GLU A 175 15.67 13.73 5.73
CA GLU A 175 15.12 13.05 4.55
C GLU A 175 15.70 11.64 4.45
N GLU A 176 14.92 10.73 3.93
CA GLU A 176 15.26 9.33 3.76
C GLU A 176 15.09 8.86 2.31
N SER A 177 15.87 7.88 1.90
CA SER A 177 15.69 7.15 0.64
C SER A 177 15.98 5.67 0.83
N HIS A 178 15.48 4.86 -0.09
CA HIS A 178 15.61 3.41 -0.06
C HIS A 178 16.13 2.89 -1.41
N PRO A 179 17.07 1.90 -1.42
CA PRO A 179 17.58 1.32 -2.67
C PRO A 179 16.62 0.28 -3.27
N VAL A 180 15.33 0.53 -3.14
CA VAL A 180 14.23 -0.35 -3.58
C VAL A 180 13.12 0.48 -4.23
N TYR A 181 12.31 -0.17 -5.06
CA TYR A 181 11.01 0.40 -5.41
C TYR A 181 10.09 0.35 -4.18
N GLU A 182 9.43 1.45 -3.90
CA GLU A 182 8.53 1.56 -2.76
C GLU A 182 7.19 2.15 -3.17
N GLU A 183 6.12 1.53 -2.71
CA GLU A 183 4.80 2.14 -2.74
C GLU A 183 4.19 2.15 -1.34
N SER A 184 3.44 3.22 -1.07
CA SER A 184 2.73 3.40 0.18
C SER A 184 1.29 3.80 -0.06
N PHE A 185 0.39 3.15 0.66
CA PHE A 185 -1.01 3.56 0.73
C PHE A 185 -1.37 3.91 2.18
N LYS A 186 -1.86 5.13 2.39
CA LYS A 186 -2.24 5.61 3.71
C LYS A 186 -3.60 5.02 4.12
N ILE A 187 -3.58 4.15 5.14
CA ILE A 187 -4.80 3.48 5.64
C ILE A 187 -5.51 4.38 6.64
N HIS A 188 -4.78 4.95 7.60
CA HIS A 188 -5.33 5.81 8.64
C HIS A 188 -4.40 6.98 8.95
N GLY A 189 -5.01 8.10 9.36
CA GLY A 189 -4.31 9.28 9.80
C GLY A 189 -3.64 10.05 8.68
N ASP A 190 -2.62 10.81 9.04
CA ASP A 190 -1.87 11.62 8.10
C ASP A 190 -0.36 11.64 8.39
N VAL A 191 0.40 12.04 7.38
CA VAL A 191 1.81 12.36 7.51
C VAL A 191 2.16 13.55 6.63
N LEU A 192 2.78 14.56 7.22
CA LEU A 192 3.43 15.64 6.47
C LEU A 192 4.74 15.11 5.90
N MET A 193 4.93 15.24 4.60
CA MET A 193 6.09 14.77 3.85
C MET A 193 6.91 15.97 3.37
N GLY A 194 7.64 16.58 4.29
CA GLY A 194 8.45 17.75 4.02
C GLY A 194 7.68 18.84 3.25
N ALA A 195 8.30 19.43 2.25
CA ALA A 195 7.68 20.45 1.40
C ALA A 195 6.62 19.90 0.42
N ARG A 196 6.47 18.58 0.30
CA ARG A 196 5.52 17.95 -0.63
C ARG A 196 4.07 18.05 -0.16
N GLY A 197 3.84 18.23 1.14
CA GLY A 197 2.51 18.41 1.73
C GLY A 197 2.06 17.22 2.59
N VAL A 198 0.76 17.19 2.90
CA VAL A 198 0.17 16.21 3.82
C VAL A 198 -0.48 15.07 3.07
N MET A 199 0.05 13.87 3.25
CA MET A 199 -0.59 12.63 2.83
C MET A 199 -1.65 12.23 3.86
N ARG A 200 -2.92 12.31 3.50
CA ARG A 200 -4.06 11.89 4.32
C ARG A 200 -4.50 10.47 3.98
N GLU A 201 -5.44 9.95 4.74
CA GLU A 201 -6.08 8.67 4.45
C GLU A 201 -6.49 8.56 2.98
N GLY A 202 -6.14 7.42 2.36
CA GLY A 202 -6.33 7.18 0.92
C GLY A 202 -5.25 7.78 0.02
N ALA A 203 -4.24 8.46 0.54
CA ALA A 203 -3.10 8.90 -0.25
C ALA A 203 -2.20 7.73 -0.65
N TYR A 204 -1.65 7.82 -1.84
CA TYR A 204 -0.77 6.82 -2.44
C TYR A 204 0.46 7.48 -3.05
N PHE A 205 1.62 6.87 -2.88
CA PHE A 205 2.82 7.19 -3.65
C PHE A 205 3.47 5.93 -4.25
N PHE A 206 4.25 6.13 -5.29
CA PHE A 206 5.20 5.17 -5.84
C PHE A 206 6.53 5.86 -6.08
N ARG A 207 7.63 5.25 -5.69
CA ARG A 207 8.98 5.78 -5.85
C ARG A 207 9.94 4.73 -6.38
N SER A 208 10.77 5.18 -7.32
CA SER A 208 11.95 4.47 -7.77
C SER A 208 13.03 4.43 -6.68
N PRO A 209 14.01 3.52 -6.75
CA PRO A 209 15.14 3.48 -5.83
C PRO A 209 15.84 4.84 -5.70
N ASP A 210 16.34 5.10 -4.50
CA ASP A 210 17.20 6.25 -4.16
C ASP A 210 16.54 7.64 -4.28
N VAL A 211 15.20 7.69 -4.39
CA VAL A 211 14.44 8.95 -4.38
C VAL A 211 14.24 9.43 -2.96
N PHE A 212 14.94 10.52 -2.58
CA PHE A 212 14.82 11.13 -1.26
C PHE A 212 13.43 11.74 -1.02
N HIS A 213 12.92 11.54 0.18
CA HIS A 213 11.65 12.06 0.66
C HIS A 213 11.67 12.34 2.16
N GLY A 214 10.70 13.10 2.62
CA GLY A 214 10.66 13.58 4.00
C GLY A 214 11.16 15.01 4.12
N PRO A 215 11.58 15.45 5.30
CA PRO A 215 11.41 14.74 6.55
C PRO A 215 9.93 14.46 6.85
N LEU A 216 9.64 13.50 7.76
CA LEU A 216 8.28 13.03 8.05
C LEU A 216 7.77 13.55 9.39
N TYR A 217 6.50 13.97 9.44
CA TYR A 217 5.83 14.33 10.67
C TYR A 217 4.40 13.81 10.70
N SER A 218 4.06 13.04 11.73
CA SER A 218 2.70 12.54 11.94
C SER A 218 2.06 13.27 13.13
N ARG A 219 1.15 14.22 12.84
CA ARG A 219 0.49 15.02 13.88
C ARG A 219 -0.43 14.17 14.77
N GLY A 220 -1.30 13.39 14.14
CA GLY A 220 -2.34 12.60 14.80
C GLY A 220 -2.04 11.11 14.94
N GLY A 221 -0.88 10.66 14.47
CA GLY A 221 -0.59 9.24 14.25
C GLY A 221 -1.02 8.78 12.88
N THR A 222 -0.38 7.74 12.37
CA THR A 222 -0.66 7.23 11.02
C THR A 222 -0.41 5.74 10.90
N MET A 223 -1.10 5.11 9.95
CA MET A 223 -0.83 3.75 9.50
C MET A 223 -0.84 3.70 7.98
N SER A 224 0.20 3.09 7.41
CA SER A 224 0.36 2.89 5.96
C SER A 224 0.58 1.43 5.64
N PHE A 225 0.07 0.98 4.51
CA PHE A 225 0.43 -0.27 3.88
C PHE A 225 1.58 0.00 2.91
N ILE A 226 2.70 -0.66 3.12
CA ILE A 226 3.93 -0.47 2.34
C ILE A 226 4.23 -1.74 1.56
N ARG A 227 4.62 -1.56 0.29
CA ARG A 227 5.15 -2.61 -0.57
C ARG A 227 6.48 -2.17 -1.16
N SER A 228 7.46 -3.07 -1.10
CA SER A 228 8.74 -2.93 -1.80
C SER A 228 9.13 -4.23 -2.49
N ASP A 229 9.98 -4.14 -3.51
CA ASP A 229 10.43 -5.29 -4.32
C ASP A 229 11.46 -6.17 -3.62
N LYS A 230 11.91 -5.78 -2.44
CA LYS A 230 12.80 -6.56 -1.54
C LYS A 230 12.90 -5.89 -0.18
N ALA A 231 13.54 -6.55 0.77
CA ALA A 231 13.90 -5.94 2.05
C ALA A 231 14.75 -4.68 1.82
N THR A 232 14.45 -3.64 2.59
CA THR A 232 15.03 -2.32 2.38
C THR A 232 16.06 -1.95 3.43
N THR A 233 16.99 -1.09 3.04
CA THR A 233 17.84 -0.29 3.90
C THR A 233 17.49 1.18 3.72
N THR A 234 17.90 2.03 4.63
CA THR A 234 17.58 3.46 4.56
C THR A 234 18.86 4.28 4.56
N GLU A 235 18.96 5.19 3.61
CA GLU A 235 19.97 6.25 3.58
C GLU A 235 19.32 7.56 4.05
N TYR A 236 20.04 8.31 4.90
CA TYR A 236 19.56 9.57 5.45
C TYR A 236 20.44 10.73 5.00
N ARG A 237 19.81 11.89 4.80
CA ARG A 237 20.53 13.15 4.57
C ARG A 237 19.82 14.30 5.27
N ASP A 238 20.59 15.37 5.53
CA ASP A 238 20.01 16.61 6.05
C ASP A 238 18.97 17.18 5.07
N PRO A 239 17.82 17.65 5.57
CA PRO A 239 16.81 18.27 4.71
C PRO A 239 17.36 19.58 4.11
N PRO A 240 16.86 20.00 2.94
CA PRO A 240 17.21 21.29 2.35
C PRO A 240 16.98 22.44 3.31
N ALA A 241 17.87 23.44 3.28
CA ALA A 241 17.72 24.65 4.08
C ALA A 241 16.36 25.31 3.88
N GLY A 242 15.67 25.65 4.98
CA GLY A 242 14.30 26.18 4.98
C GLY A 242 13.20 25.17 5.34
N GLY A 243 13.59 23.94 5.65
CA GLY A 243 12.68 22.87 6.10
C GLY A 243 12.45 22.84 7.62
N ALA A 244 12.42 24.01 8.30
CA ALA A 244 12.08 24.02 9.72
C ALA A 244 10.65 23.45 9.94
N TRP A 245 10.55 22.39 10.74
CA TRP A 245 9.31 21.66 11.00
C TRP A 245 8.14 22.56 11.38
N ASP A 246 8.38 23.54 12.26
CA ASP A 246 7.33 24.44 12.74
C ASP A 246 6.75 25.30 11.62
N GLU A 247 7.54 25.67 10.63
CA GLU A 247 7.06 26.41 9.47
C GLU A 247 6.30 25.50 8.50
N LEU A 248 6.84 24.34 8.19
CA LEU A 248 6.19 23.34 7.33
C LEU A 248 4.86 22.88 7.94
N ALA A 249 4.84 22.58 9.23
CA ALA A 249 3.64 22.15 9.94
C ALA A 249 2.57 23.25 9.96
N ARG A 250 2.94 24.51 10.28
CA ARG A 250 2.00 25.64 10.22
C ARG A 250 1.41 25.83 8.83
N ARG A 251 2.22 25.78 7.78
CA ARG A 251 1.75 25.92 6.39
C ARG A 251 0.83 24.78 5.98
N ALA A 252 1.12 23.56 6.44
CA ALA A 252 0.39 22.36 6.04
C ALA A 252 -0.91 22.16 6.83
N TYR A 253 -0.94 22.52 8.11
CA TYR A 253 -2.07 22.28 9.01
C TYR A 253 -2.86 23.55 9.39
N GLY A 254 -2.36 24.71 9.01
CA GLY A 254 -3.10 25.98 9.16
C GLY A 254 -3.12 26.52 10.59
N ASP A 255 -2.06 26.30 11.38
CA ASP A 255 -1.93 26.83 12.77
C ASP A 255 -1.34 28.25 12.78
#